data_ace778d6adc7f6d28cdadf1691491c30
#
_entry.id   ace778d6adc7f6d28cdadf1691491c30
#
_cell.length_a   1.000
_cell.length_b   1.000
_cell.length_c   1.000
_cell.angle_alpha   90.00
_cell.angle_beta   90.00
_cell.angle_gamma   90.00
#
_symmetry.space_group_name_H-M   'P 1'
#
loop_
_entity.id
_entity.type
_entity.pdbx_description
1 polymer ?
#
loop_
_entity_poly.entity_id
_entity_poly.type
_entity_poly.pdbx_seq_one_letter_code
_entity_poly.pdbx_strand_id
1 'polypeptide(L)'
;MRWKRMLIALGLSLGLAILLNRAILYLFGQKSAARAEHSLVGIILLMMYVSRFVGTQETRLGAVSFFLLALIPCYLGTVFPDLDITILGIGAHRNPLFHSSLSFFALLWLVHRQSVILQVLVFGYGIGLASHLLWDVVDYGNVQWFSGGKLDRLWLGSNALACLVPLMIKSQR
;
A
#
# COMPACT_ATOMS: atom_id res chain seq x y z
N MET A 1 12.02 18.50 -8.46
CA MET A 1 11.63 17.80 -9.72
C MET A 1 11.13 16.34 -9.49
N ARG A 2 11.65 15.60 -8.50
CA ARG A 2 11.26 14.20 -8.18
C ARG A 2 9.80 14.04 -7.72
N TRP A 3 9.29 14.92 -6.87
CA TRP A 3 7.92 14.89 -6.33
C TRP A 3 6.82 14.96 -7.40
N LYS A 4 6.97 15.83 -8.40
CA LYS A 4 6.00 15.94 -9.50
C LYS A 4 5.87 14.64 -10.27
N ARG A 5 7.01 13.98 -10.56
CA ARG A 5 7.00 12.69 -11.27
C ARG A 5 6.39 11.58 -10.43
N MET A 6 6.61 11.60 -9.11
CA MET A 6 5.99 10.63 -8.21
C MET A 6 4.47 10.81 -8.12
N LEU A 7 3.99 12.04 -8.00
CA LEU A 7 2.55 12.33 -7.99
C LEU A 7 1.89 11.94 -9.32
N ILE A 8 2.54 12.21 -10.45
CA ILE A 8 2.07 11.76 -11.77
C ILE A 8 2.02 10.23 -11.83
N ALA A 9 3.08 9.58 -11.36
CA ALA A 9 3.16 8.13 -11.34
C ALA A 9 2.09 7.52 -10.44
N LEU A 10 1.84 8.08 -9.25
CA LEU A 10 0.77 7.66 -8.35
C LEU A 10 -0.60 7.84 -9.01
N GLY A 11 -0.84 8.99 -9.65
CA GLY A 11 -2.09 9.25 -10.36
C GLY A 11 -2.32 8.27 -11.52
N LEU A 12 -1.27 7.97 -12.30
CA LEU A 12 -1.34 6.97 -13.38
C LEU A 12 -1.61 5.57 -12.85
N SER A 13 -0.98 5.17 -11.73
CA SER A 13 -1.24 3.88 -11.09
C SER A 13 -2.67 3.76 -10.62
N LEU A 14 -3.18 4.76 -9.91
CA LEU A 14 -4.57 4.77 -9.45
C LEU A 14 -5.54 4.74 -10.64
N GLY A 15 -5.28 5.53 -11.67
CA GLY A 15 -6.09 5.51 -12.89
C GLY A 15 -6.11 4.14 -13.58
N LEU A 16 -4.94 3.50 -13.71
CA LEU A 16 -4.82 2.15 -14.27
C LEU A 16 -5.54 1.12 -13.39
N ALA A 17 -5.39 1.19 -12.06
CA ALA A 17 -6.06 0.30 -11.14
C ALA A 17 -7.59 0.42 -11.24
N ILE A 18 -8.13 1.64 -11.34
CA ILE A 18 -9.56 1.88 -11.55
C ILE A 18 -10.04 1.23 -12.85
N LEU A 19 -9.32 1.43 -13.95
CA LEU A 19 -9.67 0.84 -15.25
C LEU A 19 -9.65 -0.69 -15.20
N LEU A 20 -8.60 -1.27 -14.62
CA LEU A 20 -8.48 -2.72 -14.47
C LEU A 20 -9.55 -3.30 -13.55
N ASN A 21 -9.87 -2.59 -12.45
CA ASN A 21 -10.96 -2.99 -11.59
C ASN A 21 -12.31 -3.01 -12.32
N ARG A 22 -12.61 -1.99 -13.12
CA ARG A 22 -13.82 -1.97 -13.95
C ARG A 22 -13.87 -3.14 -14.92
N ALA A 23 -12.73 -3.51 -15.53
CA ALA A 23 -12.64 -4.67 -16.40
C ALA A 23 -12.85 -5.99 -15.63
N ILE A 24 -12.24 -6.15 -14.46
CA ILE A 24 -12.40 -7.32 -13.59
C ILE A 24 -13.85 -7.44 -13.11
N LEU A 25 -14.49 -6.33 -12.70
CA LEU A 25 -15.86 -6.27 -12.30
C LEU A 25 -16.80 -6.74 -13.43
N TYR A 26 -16.54 -6.26 -14.63
CA TYR A 26 -17.32 -6.64 -15.82
C TYR A 26 -17.19 -8.12 -16.18
N LEU A 27 -15.97 -8.68 -16.08
CA LEU A 27 -15.67 -10.06 -16.50
C LEU A 27 -15.97 -11.11 -15.43
N PHE A 28 -15.74 -10.80 -14.15
CA PHE A 28 -15.72 -11.80 -13.07
C PHE A 28 -16.67 -11.51 -11.91
N GLY A 29 -17.31 -10.35 -11.90
CA GLY A 29 -18.23 -9.94 -10.87
C GLY A 29 -17.61 -9.27 -9.65
N GLN A 30 -18.49 -8.69 -8.83
CA GLN A 30 -18.10 -7.74 -7.78
C GLN A 30 -17.22 -8.31 -6.67
N LYS A 31 -17.47 -9.56 -6.22
CA LYS A 31 -16.66 -10.18 -5.14
C LYS A 31 -15.20 -10.41 -5.52
N SER A 32 -14.97 -10.77 -6.78
CA SER A 32 -13.61 -11.00 -7.31
C SER A 32 -12.88 -9.68 -7.53
N ALA A 33 -13.60 -8.64 -7.98
CA ALA A 33 -13.04 -7.32 -8.17
C ALA A 33 -12.53 -6.71 -6.86
N ALA A 34 -13.34 -6.71 -5.79
CA ALA A 34 -13.00 -6.08 -4.52
C ALA A 34 -11.68 -6.58 -3.90
N ARG A 35 -11.35 -7.86 -4.03
CA ARG A 35 -10.09 -8.43 -3.55
C ARG A 35 -8.91 -8.16 -4.49
N ALA A 36 -9.17 -8.16 -5.80
CA ALA A 36 -8.12 -7.95 -6.80
C ALA A 36 -7.62 -6.50 -6.81
N GLU A 37 -8.48 -5.54 -6.49
CA GLU A 37 -8.19 -4.11 -6.49
C GLU A 37 -7.00 -3.76 -5.60
N HIS A 38 -7.09 -4.08 -4.31
CA HIS A 38 -6.06 -3.75 -3.32
C HIS A 38 -4.72 -4.36 -3.70
N SER A 39 -4.72 -5.65 -4.10
CA SER A 39 -3.50 -6.34 -4.50
C SER A 39 -2.92 -5.76 -5.79
N LEU A 40 -3.75 -5.42 -6.76
CA LEU A 40 -3.31 -4.83 -8.02
C LEU A 40 -2.66 -3.45 -7.81
N VAL A 41 -3.31 -2.58 -7.03
CA VAL A 41 -2.75 -1.27 -6.67
C VAL A 41 -1.43 -1.43 -5.94
N GLY A 42 -1.34 -2.39 -5.00
CA GLY A 42 -0.13 -2.70 -4.25
C GLY A 42 1.03 -3.12 -5.17
N ILE A 43 0.78 -4.02 -6.10
CA ILE A 43 1.80 -4.49 -7.07
C ILE A 43 2.24 -3.34 -7.98
N ILE A 44 1.31 -2.54 -8.48
CA ILE A 44 1.64 -1.39 -9.34
C ILE A 44 2.51 -0.38 -8.58
N LEU A 45 2.15 -0.03 -7.34
CA LEU A 45 2.95 0.87 -6.51
C LEU A 45 4.33 0.29 -6.20
N LEU A 46 4.43 -1.02 -5.93
CA LEU A 46 5.71 -1.70 -5.73
C LEU A 46 6.57 -1.66 -7.00
N MET A 47 6.02 -1.96 -8.17
CA MET A 47 6.74 -1.87 -9.43
C MET A 47 7.25 -0.45 -9.70
N MET A 48 6.43 0.55 -9.42
CA MET A 48 6.81 1.95 -9.58
C MET A 48 7.91 2.36 -8.61
N TYR A 49 7.81 1.94 -7.33
CA TYR A 49 8.84 2.17 -6.34
C TYR A 49 10.18 1.55 -6.79
N VAL A 50 10.17 0.28 -7.19
CA VAL A 50 11.37 -0.42 -7.64
C VAL A 50 11.96 0.23 -8.89
N SER A 51 11.15 0.52 -9.90
CA SER A 51 11.63 1.13 -11.15
C SER A 51 12.21 2.53 -10.94
N ARG A 52 11.66 3.29 -9.99
CA ARG A 52 12.02 4.70 -9.80
C ARG A 52 13.13 4.92 -8.78
N PHE A 53 13.11 4.18 -7.69
CA PHE A 53 13.97 4.43 -6.54
C PHE A 53 15.12 3.42 -6.42
N VAL A 54 14.85 2.15 -6.65
CA VAL A 54 15.86 1.10 -6.58
C VAL A 54 16.66 1.04 -7.89
N GLY A 55 15.99 1.12 -9.01
CA GLY A 55 16.60 1.03 -10.34
C GLY A 55 17.59 2.15 -10.68
N THR A 56 17.63 3.25 -9.92
CA THR A 56 18.61 4.34 -10.12
C THR A 56 19.92 4.14 -9.36
N GLN A 57 19.91 3.29 -8.34
CA GLN A 57 21.06 3.09 -7.44
C GLN A 57 21.62 1.65 -7.48
N GLU A 58 20.79 0.71 -7.93
CA GLU A 58 21.09 -0.70 -7.95
C GLU A 58 21.28 -1.22 -9.39
N THR A 59 21.97 -2.34 -9.49
CA THR A 59 22.01 -3.10 -10.74
C THR A 59 20.60 -3.62 -11.08
N ARG A 60 20.35 -3.94 -12.37
CA ARG A 60 19.07 -4.54 -12.78
C ARG A 60 18.73 -5.80 -11.97
N LEU A 61 19.73 -6.60 -11.65
CA LEU A 61 19.55 -7.80 -10.83
C LEU A 61 19.15 -7.45 -9.39
N GLY A 62 19.74 -6.42 -8.81
CA GLY A 62 19.36 -5.90 -7.48
C GLY A 62 17.90 -5.41 -7.45
N ALA A 63 17.47 -4.69 -8.49
CA ALA A 63 16.09 -4.23 -8.59
C ALA A 63 15.07 -5.40 -8.69
N VAL A 64 15.39 -6.43 -9.50
CA VAL A 64 14.55 -7.63 -9.60
C VAL A 64 14.51 -8.39 -8.27
N SER A 65 15.64 -8.56 -7.62
CA SER A 65 15.73 -9.23 -6.31
C SER A 65 14.93 -8.47 -5.25
N PHE A 66 15.02 -7.14 -5.23
CA PHE A 66 14.21 -6.30 -4.35
C PHE A 66 12.72 -6.52 -4.60
N PHE A 67 12.30 -6.45 -5.86
CA PHE A 67 10.90 -6.65 -6.23
C PHE A 67 10.38 -8.02 -5.76
N LEU A 68 11.11 -9.09 -6.06
CA LEU A 68 10.69 -10.45 -5.69
C LEU A 68 10.62 -10.64 -4.17
N LEU A 69 11.59 -10.12 -3.42
CA LEU A 69 11.60 -10.17 -1.96
C LEU A 69 10.43 -9.37 -1.35
N ALA A 70 10.11 -8.21 -1.91
CA ALA A 70 9.08 -7.32 -1.40
C ALA A 70 7.65 -7.74 -1.81
N LEU A 71 7.50 -8.60 -2.83
CA LEU A 71 6.20 -8.93 -3.42
C LEU A 71 5.24 -9.61 -2.42
N ILE A 72 5.71 -10.64 -1.70
CA ILE A 72 4.90 -11.34 -0.70
C ILE A 72 4.53 -10.42 0.46
N PRO A 73 5.46 -9.69 1.10
CA PRO A 73 5.11 -8.71 2.11
C PRO A 73 4.17 -7.61 1.61
N CYS A 74 4.33 -7.16 0.36
CA CYS A 74 3.40 -6.20 -0.24
C CYS A 74 1.99 -6.77 -0.28
N TYR A 75 1.81 -7.99 -0.76
CA TYR A 75 0.52 -8.66 -0.73
C TYR A 75 -0.04 -8.75 0.70
N LEU A 76 0.78 -9.15 1.69
CA LEU A 76 0.35 -9.20 3.09
C LEU A 76 -0.08 -7.82 3.61
N GLY A 77 0.61 -6.75 3.21
CA GLY A 77 0.21 -5.38 3.53
C GLY A 77 -1.13 -4.99 2.94
N THR A 78 -1.47 -5.47 1.73
CA THR A 78 -2.78 -5.20 1.11
C THR A 78 -3.93 -5.94 1.79
N VAL A 79 -3.66 -7.02 2.50
CA VAL A 79 -4.68 -7.85 3.16
C VAL A 79 -4.81 -7.50 4.65
N PHE A 80 -3.76 -6.95 5.25
CA PHE A 80 -3.68 -6.71 6.69
C PHE A 80 -4.85 -5.91 7.26
N PRO A 81 -5.31 -4.80 6.65
CA PRO A 81 -6.43 -4.04 7.19
C PRO A 81 -7.71 -4.87 7.33
N ASP A 82 -7.98 -5.75 6.36
CA ASP A 82 -9.17 -6.62 6.35
C ASP A 82 -9.11 -7.77 7.36
N LEU A 83 -8.00 -7.95 8.08
CA LEU A 83 -7.93 -8.89 9.20
C LEU A 83 -8.88 -8.50 10.34
N ASP A 84 -9.27 -7.23 10.42
CA ASP A 84 -10.27 -6.78 11.37
C ASP A 84 -11.59 -7.56 11.20
N ILE A 85 -12.02 -7.85 9.97
CA ILE A 85 -13.20 -8.68 9.68
C ILE A 85 -13.03 -10.09 10.24
N THR A 86 -11.84 -10.67 10.06
CA THR A 86 -11.56 -12.04 10.48
C THR A 86 -11.46 -12.19 12.00
N ILE A 87 -10.87 -11.18 12.67
CA ILE A 87 -10.58 -11.24 14.10
C ILE A 87 -11.75 -10.68 14.93
N LEU A 88 -12.37 -9.60 14.46
CA LEU A 88 -13.38 -8.84 15.22
C LEU A 88 -14.79 -8.99 14.64
N GLY A 89 -14.93 -9.63 13.48
CA GLY A 89 -16.19 -9.78 12.75
C GLY A 89 -16.52 -8.60 11.84
N ILE A 90 -17.45 -8.83 10.91
CA ILE A 90 -17.83 -7.85 9.87
C ILE A 90 -18.33 -6.51 10.43
N GLY A 91 -18.91 -6.51 11.61
CA GLY A 91 -19.38 -5.29 12.28
C GLY A 91 -18.25 -4.35 12.74
N ALA A 92 -17.02 -4.86 12.83
CA ALA A 92 -15.83 -4.08 13.16
C ALA A 92 -14.98 -3.76 11.93
N HIS A 93 -15.47 -4.03 10.72
CA HIS A 93 -14.77 -3.71 9.48
C HIS A 93 -14.43 -2.21 9.42
N ARG A 94 -13.21 -1.93 8.95
CA ARG A 94 -12.57 -0.62 8.95
C ARG A 94 -12.26 -0.09 10.35
N ASN A 95 -11.80 -1.00 11.22
CA ASN A 95 -11.25 -0.63 12.50
C ASN A 95 -10.03 0.29 12.30
N PRO A 96 -9.99 1.47 12.93
CA PRO A 96 -8.92 2.45 12.72
C PRO A 96 -7.51 1.95 13.07
N LEU A 97 -7.37 1.00 14.00
CA LEU A 97 -6.07 0.42 14.33
C LEU A 97 -5.52 -0.43 13.18
N PHE A 98 -6.37 -1.24 12.56
CA PHE A 98 -5.99 -2.03 11.38
C PHE A 98 -5.83 -1.16 10.14
N HIS A 99 -6.70 -0.14 9.98
CA HIS A 99 -6.63 0.83 8.88
C HIS A 99 -5.75 2.04 9.25
N SER A 100 -4.54 1.76 9.76
CA SER A 100 -3.55 2.76 10.12
C SER A 100 -2.13 2.33 9.76
N SER A 101 -1.20 3.26 9.79
CA SER A 101 0.23 3.03 9.59
C SER A 101 0.96 2.42 10.82
N LEU A 102 0.27 2.17 11.92
CA LEU A 102 0.87 1.72 13.18
C LEU A 102 1.64 0.41 13.04
N SER A 103 1.06 -0.59 12.36
CA SER A 103 1.72 -1.88 12.14
C SER A 103 3.02 -1.73 11.32
N PHE A 104 3.01 -0.86 10.32
CA PHE A 104 4.20 -0.56 9.52
C PHE A 104 5.29 0.11 10.36
N PHE A 105 4.96 1.11 11.16
CA PHE A 105 5.95 1.79 12.01
C PHE A 105 6.47 0.87 13.11
N ALA A 106 5.64 0.00 13.70
CA ALA A 106 6.09 -1.00 14.65
C ALA A 106 7.11 -1.95 14.02
N LEU A 107 6.82 -2.50 12.83
CA LEU A 107 7.74 -3.35 12.09
C LEU A 107 9.02 -2.58 11.68
N LEU A 108 8.88 -1.35 11.20
CA LEU A 108 10.02 -0.52 10.81
C LEU A 108 10.94 -0.24 12.00
N TRP A 109 10.38 0.03 13.17
CA TRP A 109 11.14 0.22 14.41
C TRP A 109 11.90 -1.06 14.82
N LEU A 110 11.26 -2.22 14.70
CA LEU A 110 11.89 -3.51 15.01
C LEU A 110 13.06 -3.83 14.08
N VAL A 111 12.96 -3.45 12.80
CA VAL A 111 13.97 -3.82 11.79
C VAL A 111 14.95 -2.70 11.43
N HIS A 112 14.84 -1.51 12.01
CA HIS A 112 15.64 -0.35 11.57
C HIS A 112 17.16 -0.56 11.70
N ARG A 113 17.61 -1.43 12.61
CA ARG A 113 19.02 -1.82 12.81
C ARG A 113 19.33 -3.23 12.30
N GLN A 114 18.39 -3.88 11.64
CA GLN A 114 18.52 -5.24 11.15
C GLN A 114 19.06 -5.27 9.71
N SER A 115 19.17 -6.48 9.16
CA SER A 115 19.67 -6.70 7.81
C SER A 115 18.84 -5.96 6.75
N VAL A 116 19.48 -5.63 5.63
CA VAL A 116 18.82 -5.00 4.47
C VAL A 116 17.62 -5.83 4.00
N ILE A 117 17.73 -7.16 4.04
CA ILE A 117 16.65 -8.07 3.63
C ILE A 117 15.40 -7.81 4.47
N LEU A 118 15.52 -7.79 5.82
CA LEU A 118 14.37 -7.52 6.70
C LEU A 118 13.76 -6.13 6.44
N GLN A 119 14.60 -5.15 6.18
CA GLN A 119 14.11 -3.81 5.83
C GLN A 119 13.35 -3.80 4.49
N VAL A 120 13.81 -4.56 3.48
CA VAL A 120 13.11 -4.73 2.20
C VAL A 120 11.74 -5.37 2.39
N LEU A 121 11.65 -6.41 3.23
CA LEU A 121 10.38 -7.06 3.56
C LEU A 121 9.40 -6.08 4.19
N VAL A 122 9.84 -5.29 5.18
CA VAL A 122 8.98 -4.28 5.83
C VAL A 122 8.59 -3.16 4.88
N PHE A 123 9.47 -2.76 3.96
CA PHE A 123 9.12 -1.77 2.94
C PHE A 123 8.07 -2.31 1.96
N GLY A 124 8.19 -3.57 1.52
CA GLY A 124 7.16 -4.21 0.73
C GLY A 124 5.80 -4.17 1.44
N TYR A 125 5.77 -4.57 2.71
CA TYR A 125 4.56 -4.51 3.54
C TYR A 125 3.98 -3.08 3.63
N GLY A 126 4.82 -2.07 3.87
CA GLY A 126 4.40 -0.67 3.95
C GLY A 126 3.79 -0.15 2.64
N ILE A 127 4.33 -0.56 1.48
CA ILE A 127 3.76 -0.24 0.17
C ILE A 127 2.37 -0.88 0.00
N GLY A 128 2.23 -2.16 0.36
CA GLY A 128 0.95 -2.84 0.32
C GLY A 128 -0.10 -2.21 1.23
N LEU A 129 0.28 -1.91 2.47
CA LEU A 129 -0.60 -1.22 3.42
C LEU A 129 -1.01 0.17 2.90
N ALA A 130 -0.06 0.95 2.39
CA ALA A 130 -0.36 2.26 1.81
C ALA A 130 -1.34 2.15 0.63
N SER A 131 -1.18 1.14 -0.22
CA SER A 131 -2.06 0.93 -1.37
C SER A 131 -3.49 0.60 -0.95
N HIS A 132 -3.66 -0.24 0.08
CA HIS A 132 -4.99 -0.54 0.64
C HIS A 132 -5.66 0.73 1.15
N LEU A 133 -4.97 1.47 2.03
CA LEU A 133 -5.51 2.70 2.60
C LEU A 133 -5.84 3.76 1.54
N LEU A 134 -5.00 3.91 0.50
CA LEU A 134 -5.28 4.81 -0.63
C LEU A 134 -6.50 4.38 -1.42
N TRP A 135 -6.65 3.09 -1.67
CA TRP A 135 -7.80 2.58 -2.37
C TRP A 135 -9.09 2.83 -1.60
N ASP A 136 -9.09 2.61 -0.29
CA ASP A 136 -10.22 2.91 0.57
C ASP A 136 -10.61 4.40 0.55
N VAL A 137 -9.64 5.31 0.46
CA VAL A 137 -9.94 6.75 0.27
C VAL A 137 -10.73 7.00 -1.01
N VAL A 138 -10.37 6.29 -2.08
CA VAL A 138 -10.99 6.49 -3.42
C VAL A 138 -12.38 5.88 -3.47
N ASP A 139 -12.51 4.64 -3.00
CA ASP A 139 -13.69 3.82 -3.28
C ASP A 139 -14.70 3.82 -2.12
N TYR A 140 -14.25 3.77 -0.87
CA TYR A 140 -15.13 3.56 0.29
C TYR A 140 -15.13 4.70 1.32
N GLY A 141 -14.00 5.20 1.67
CA GLY A 141 -13.79 6.43 2.44
C GLY A 141 -14.33 6.50 3.86
N ASN A 142 -14.69 5.38 4.48
CA ASN A 142 -15.21 5.34 5.84
C ASN A 142 -14.29 4.57 6.79
N VAL A 143 -14.05 5.13 7.98
CA VAL A 143 -13.44 4.47 9.14
C VAL A 143 -14.39 4.66 10.31
N GLN A 144 -14.67 3.65 11.09
CA GLN A 144 -15.75 3.70 12.10
C GLN A 144 -15.49 4.64 13.31
N TRP A 145 -14.44 5.42 13.32
CA TRP A 145 -14.13 6.31 14.44
C TRP A 145 -14.86 7.64 14.41
N PHE A 146 -15.11 8.17 13.23
CA PHE A 146 -15.59 9.55 13.06
C PHE A 146 -16.98 9.64 12.43
N SER A 147 -17.76 8.56 12.52
CA SER A 147 -19.13 8.52 11.98
C SER A 147 -19.23 8.73 10.46
N GLY A 148 -18.16 8.50 9.74
CA GLY A 148 -18.09 8.67 8.29
C GLY A 148 -17.73 10.09 7.84
N GLY A 149 -17.32 10.24 6.60
CA GLY A 149 -17.13 11.52 5.95
C GLY A 149 -15.68 11.95 5.70
N LYS A 150 -15.45 13.27 5.70
CA LYS A 150 -14.15 13.86 5.33
C LYS A 150 -13.00 13.49 6.29
N LEU A 151 -13.30 13.32 7.57
CA LEU A 151 -12.29 12.98 8.59
C LEU A 151 -11.80 11.55 8.42
N ASP A 152 -12.66 10.62 8.04
CA ASP A 152 -12.27 9.25 7.78
C ASP A 152 -11.34 9.15 6.57
N ARG A 153 -11.66 9.88 5.50
CA ARG A 153 -10.77 9.98 4.32
C ARG A 153 -9.43 10.62 4.65
N LEU A 154 -9.44 11.64 5.52
CA LEU A 154 -8.21 12.27 6.01
C LEU A 154 -7.38 11.28 6.82
N TRP A 155 -8.01 10.47 7.69
CA TRP A 155 -7.33 9.42 8.45
C TRP A 155 -6.66 8.41 7.51
N LEU A 156 -7.40 7.82 6.59
CA LEU A 156 -6.89 6.85 5.63
C LEU A 156 -5.76 7.44 4.77
N GLY A 157 -5.98 8.62 4.20
CA GLY A 157 -5.01 9.29 3.35
C GLY A 157 -3.72 9.68 4.08
N SER A 158 -3.82 10.23 5.29
CA SER A 158 -2.65 10.59 6.10
C SER A 158 -1.84 9.36 6.53
N ASN A 159 -2.50 8.26 6.90
CA ASN A 159 -1.82 7.01 7.23
C ASN A 159 -1.17 6.35 5.99
N ALA A 160 -1.81 6.40 4.83
CA ALA A 160 -1.21 5.95 3.57
C ALA A 160 0.06 6.75 3.23
N LEU A 161 -0.01 8.07 3.32
CA LEU A 161 1.16 8.94 3.11
C LEU A 161 2.26 8.67 4.15
N ALA A 162 1.90 8.45 5.41
CA ALA A 162 2.84 8.12 6.47
C ALA A 162 3.61 6.81 6.16
N CYS A 163 2.97 5.81 5.56
CA CYS A 163 3.67 4.62 5.09
C CYS A 163 4.65 4.91 3.95
N LEU A 164 4.36 5.86 3.05
CA LEU A 164 5.19 6.16 1.89
C LEU A 164 6.39 7.07 2.21
N VAL A 165 6.29 7.95 3.21
CA VAL A 165 7.34 8.92 3.56
C VAL A 165 8.69 8.26 3.88
N PRO A 166 8.80 7.23 4.76
CA PRO A 166 10.08 6.58 5.05
C PRO A 166 10.74 5.95 3.82
N LEU A 167 9.92 5.41 2.91
CA LEU A 167 10.39 4.81 1.65
C LEU A 167 11.07 5.84 0.75
N MET A 168 10.56 7.07 0.76
CA MET A 168 11.08 8.16 -0.07
C MET A 168 12.37 8.75 0.49
N ILE A 169 12.45 8.89 1.82
CA ILE A 169 13.64 9.45 2.49
C ILE A 169 14.84 8.50 2.30
N LYS A 170 14.64 7.19 2.45
CA LYS A 170 15.72 6.21 2.32
C LYS A 170 16.26 6.10 0.89
N SER A 171 15.46 6.35 -0.12
CA SER A 171 15.89 6.33 -1.52
C SER A 171 16.81 7.50 -1.91
N GLN A 172 16.98 8.48 -1.02
CA GLN A 172 17.82 9.67 -1.27
C GLN A 172 19.23 9.54 -0.68
N ARG A 173 19.48 8.52 0.13
CA ARG A 173 20.80 8.18 0.71
C ARG A 173 21.46 7.06 -0.06
#